data_45bd655c3e6545b39b12683b6f9eb641
#
_entry.id   45bd655c3e6545b39b12683b6f9eb641
#
_cell.length_a   1.000
_cell.length_b   1.000
_cell.length_c   1.000
_cell.angle_alpha   90.00
_cell.angle_beta   90.00
_cell.angle_gamma   90.00
#
_symmetry.space_group_name_H-M   'P 1'
#
loop_
_entity.id
_entity.type
_entity.pdbx_description
1 polymer ?
#
loop_
_entity_poly.entity_id
_entity_poly.type
_entity_poly.pdbx_seq_one_letter_code
_entity_poly.pdbx_strand_id
1 'polypeptide(L)'
;MRPLFEEIDYQQTTIGPISLRRRRELRLDVDVMEIILGDEHLMSDLFTTSEIALAHEGLGAVRHQGPLSVVVGGLAMGFTADAALGDHRVAHMLVVEKLAPVISWHKDGLIPLGKTLSQNPSVRFVEGDFFAMADSEWGFDPDKDGQKFDAILLDIDHSPDFHLAPSHQGFYQQSGLAKLKRHLRPNGVFALWSNDPPDRVFVERLKSVFQHAEAVEIVFHNPLQERAFTQSIYLAH
;
A
#
# COMPACT_ATOMS: atom_id res chain seq x y z
N MET A 1 -18.09 22.39 20.34
CA MET A 1 -18.27 22.05 18.92
C MET A 1 -16.90 21.78 18.36
N ARG A 2 -16.65 20.65 17.70
CA ARG A 2 -15.36 20.39 17.07
C ARG A 2 -15.20 21.32 15.86
N PRO A 3 -13.98 21.82 15.54
CA PRO A 3 -13.77 22.62 14.34
C PRO A 3 -14.04 21.80 13.07
N LEU A 4 -14.52 22.46 12.00
CA LEU A 4 -14.77 21.80 10.72
C LEU A 4 -13.48 21.36 10.00
N PHE A 5 -12.37 21.97 10.36
CA PHE A 5 -11.03 21.66 9.87
C PHE A 5 -10.02 21.77 11.00
N GLU A 6 -9.06 20.85 11.01
CA GLU A 6 -7.94 20.83 11.96
C GLU A 6 -6.71 20.25 11.26
N GLU A 7 -5.61 20.98 11.28
CA GLU A 7 -4.31 20.41 10.96
C GLU A 7 -3.75 19.79 12.23
N ILE A 8 -3.65 18.45 12.25
CA ILE A 8 -3.22 17.68 13.42
C ILE A 8 -1.71 17.72 13.57
N ASP A 9 -1.00 17.58 12.43
CA ASP A 9 0.45 17.67 12.37
C ASP A 9 0.91 18.16 10.99
N TYR A 10 2.05 18.85 10.96
CA TYR A 10 2.69 19.35 9.76
C TYR A 10 4.20 19.23 9.89
N GLN A 11 4.85 18.56 8.93
CA GLN A 11 6.29 18.35 8.93
C GLN A 11 6.91 18.58 7.56
N GLN A 12 8.17 19.04 7.54
CA GLN A 12 8.96 19.09 6.31
C GLN A 12 9.64 17.75 6.07
N THR A 13 9.58 17.26 4.84
CA THR A 13 10.29 16.05 4.41
C THR A 13 11.20 16.33 3.23
N THR A 14 12.01 15.36 2.85
CA THR A 14 12.92 15.47 1.69
C THR A 14 12.19 15.57 0.34
N ILE A 15 10.91 15.20 0.30
CA ILE A 15 10.08 15.20 -0.92
C ILE A 15 8.93 16.22 -0.85
N GLY A 16 8.92 17.09 0.14
CA GLY A 16 7.94 18.15 0.33
C GLY A 16 7.31 18.17 1.71
N PRO A 17 6.52 19.20 2.03
CA PRO A 17 5.79 19.26 3.28
C PRO A 17 4.71 18.17 3.32
N ILE A 18 4.55 17.51 4.48
CA ILE A 18 3.47 16.56 4.71
C ILE A 18 2.60 17.02 5.87
N SER A 19 1.30 16.86 5.76
CA SER A 19 0.36 17.17 6.83
C SER A 19 -0.66 16.05 7.05
N LEU A 20 -0.98 15.83 8.33
CA LEU A 20 -2.11 15.03 8.77
C LEU A 20 -3.23 15.99 9.14
N ARG A 21 -4.40 15.83 8.52
CA ARG A 21 -5.54 16.73 8.68
C ARG A 21 -6.79 15.97 9.03
N ARG A 22 -7.68 16.66 9.70
CA ARG A 22 -9.07 16.23 9.90
C ARG A 22 -10.00 17.30 9.36
N ARG A 23 -10.95 16.91 8.53
CA ARG A 23 -12.02 17.80 8.07
C ARG A 23 -13.40 17.14 8.24
N ARG A 24 -14.42 17.98 8.34
CA ARG A 24 -15.82 17.53 8.30
C ARG A 24 -16.28 17.47 6.86
N GLU A 25 -16.64 16.29 6.36
CA GLU A 25 -17.33 16.13 5.09
C GLU A 25 -18.83 16.42 5.28
N LEU A 26 -19.26 17.61 4.82
CA LEU A 26 -20.60 18.14 5.14
C LEU A 26 -21.73 17.39 4.43
N ARG A 27 -21.48 16.82 3.24
CA ARG A 27 -22.50 16.07 2.49
C ARG A 27 -22.82 14.73 3.14
N LEU A 28 -21.82 14.09 3.71
CA LEU A 28 -21.93 12.77 4.35
C LEU A 28 -22.07 12.88 5.87
N ASP A 29 -21.86 14.06 6.43
CA ASP A 29 -21.88 14.33 7.86
C ASP A 29 -20.91 13.44 8.65
N VAL A 30 -19.67 13.24 8.13
CA VAL A 30 -18.61 12.44 8.76
C VAL A 30 -17.32 13.26 8.91
N ASP A 31 -16.52 12.94 9.93
CA ASP A 31 -15.15 13.44 10.03
C ASP A 31 -14.25 12.57 9.16
N VAL A 32 -13.38 13.18 8.38
CA VAL A 32 -12.43 12.52 7.48
C VAL A 32 -11.02 12.89 7.87
N MET A 33 -10.15 11.91 7.99
CA MET A 33 -8.72 12.11 8.11
C MET A 33 -8.05 12.04 6.75
N GLU A 34 -7.07 12.90 6.52
CA GLU A 34 -6.38 13.04 5.24
C GLU A 34 -4.87 13.19 5.45
N ILE A 35 -4.10 12.58 4.55
CA ILE A 35 -2.65 12.79 4.43
C ILE A 35 -2.41 13.55 3.12
N ILE A 36 -1.77 14.70 3.23
CA ILE A 36 -1.44 15.58 2.10
C ILE A 36 0.07 15.75 2.02
N LEU A 37 0.66 15.55 0.85
CA LEU A 37 2.09 15.77 0.58
C LEU A 37 2.22 16.91 -0.44
N GLY A 38 2.67 18.08 0.00
CA GLY A 38 2.63 19.29 -0.83
C GLY A 38 1.19 19.62 -1.22
N ASP A 39 0.91 19.57 -2.52
CA ASP A 39 -0.43 19.76 -3.09
C ASP A 39 -1.11 18.42 -3.43
N GLU A 40 -0.43 17.28 -3.22
CA GLU A 40 -0.92 15.94 -3.55
C GLU A 40 -1.71 15.36 -2.40
N HIS A 41 -2.93 14.92 -2.68
CA HIS A 41 -3.76 14.15 -1.75
C HIS A 41 -3.34 12.68 -1.81
N LEU A 42 -2.57 12.22 -0.81
CA LEU A 42 -2.09 10.84 -0.79
C LEU A 42 -3.19 9.86 -0.43
N MET A 43 -3.93 10.13 0.64
CA MET A 43 -4.97 9.22 1.14
C MET A 43 -5.95 9.90 2.08
N SER A 44 -7.17 9.35 2.18
CA SER A 44 -8.12 9.60 3.27
C SER A 44 -8.73 8.30 3.79
N ASP A 45 -9.34 8.36 4.96
CA ASP A 45 -10.09 7.23 5.54
C ASP A 45 -11.54 7.12 5.04
N LEU A 46 -11.91 7.92 4.03
CA LEU A 46 -13.28 7.96 3.53
C LEU A 46 -13.64 6.77 2.62
N PHE A 47 -12.71 6.37 1.75
CA PHE A 47 -12.89 5.25 0.83
C PHE A 47 -11.67 4.32 0.93
N THR A 48 -11.87 3.14 1.51
CA THR A 48 -10.79 2.20 1.82
C THR A 48 -11.05 0.80 1.28
N THR A 49 -12.08 0.67 0.44
CA THR A 49 -12.53 -0.63 -0.08
C THR A 49 -11.45 -1.32 -0.89
N SER A 50 -10.72 -0.59 -1.70
CA SER A 50 -9.70 -1.15 -2.59
C SER A 50 -8.40 -1.50 -1.88
N GLU A 51 -8.02 -0.73 -0.88
CA GLU A 51 -6.86 -1.01 -0.04
C GLU A 51 -7.08 -2.28 0.79
N ILE A 52 -8.29 -2.44 1.31
CA ILE A 52 -8.70 -3.68 1.99
C ILE A 52 -8.73 -4.85 0.99
N ALA A 53 -9.26 -4.62 -0.22
CA ALA A 53 -9.29 -5.63 -1.27
C ALA A 53 -7.87 -6.06 -1.71
N LEU A 54 -6.91 -5.14 -1.77
CA LEU A 54 -5.51 -5.46 -2.09
C LEU A 54 -4.96 -6.56 -1.17
N ALA A 55 -5.21 -6.43 0.13
CA ALA A 55 -4.78 -7.45 1.09
C ALA A 55 -5.54 -8.77 0.90
N HIS A 56 -6.86 -8.73 0.76
CA HIS A 56 -7.68 -9.94 0.63
C HIS A 56 -7.36 -10.69 -0.65
N GLU A 57 -7.30 -10.03 -1.81
CA GLU A 57 -7.02 -10.65 -3.10
C GLU A 57 -5.57 -11.15 -3.14
N GLY A 58 -4.60 -10.34 -2.68
CA GLY A 58 -3.20 -10.72 -2.65
C GLY A 58 -2.92 -11.93 -1.77
N LEU A 59 -3.44 -11.96 -0.54
CA LEU A 59 -3.27 -13.09 0.37
C LEU A 59 -4.14 -14.30 -0.02
N GLY A 60 -5.32 -14.05 -0.62
CA GLY A 60 -6.19 -15.10 -1.15
C GLY A 60 -5.54 -15.90 -2.28
N ALA A 61 -4.68 -15.26 -3.08
CA ALA A 61 -3.91 -15.91 -4.14
C ALA A 61 -2.75 -16.78 -3.63
N VAL A 62 -2.30 -16.60 -2.37
CA VAL A 62 -1.25 -17.44 -1.76
C VAL A 62 -1.81 -18.79 -1.41
N ARG A 63 -1.31 -19.84 -2.08
CA ARG A 63 -1.85 -21.20 -1.99
C ARG A 63 -1.43 -21.95 -0.73
N HIS A 64 -0.31 -21.60 -0.14
CA HIS A 64 0.20 -22.31 1.01
C HIS A 64 -0.51 -21.90 2.31
N GLN A 65 -0.73 -22.87 3.22
CA GLN A 65 -1.53 -22.71 4.44
C GLN A 65 -0.70 -22.47 5.72
N GLY A 66 0.61 -22.48 5.60
CA GLY A 66 1.50 -22.23 6.75
C GLY A 66 1.65 -20.73 7.06
N PRO A 67 2.46 -20.40 8.07
CA PRO A 67 2.71 -19.02 8.44
C PRO A 67 3.33 -18.22 7.29
N LEU A 68 2.78 -17.04 7.01
CA LEU A 68 3.17 -16.17 5.92
C LEU A 68 4.10 -15.05 6.40
N SER A 69 5.09 -14.74 5.56
CA SER A 69 5.89 -13.52 5.65
C SER A 69 5.44 -12.57 4.53
N VAL A 70 5.03 -11.37 4.90
CA VAL A 70 4.39 -10.41 3.99
C VAL A 70 5.17 -9.10 3.98
N VAL A 71 5.26 -8.45 2.83
CA VAL A 71 5.66 -7.04 2.72
C VAL A 71 4.47 -6.22 2.25
N VAL A 72 4.22 -5.10 2.92
CA VAL A 72 3.33 -4.05 2.45
C VAL A 72 4.19 -2.85 2.08
N GLY A 73 4.12 -2.42 0.84
CA GLY A 73 4.74 -1.19 0.34
C GLY A 73 3.74 -0.03 0.42
N GLY A 74 4.04 0.97 1.24
CA GLY A 74 3.14 2.05 1.61
C GLY A 74 2.40 1.76 2.91
N LEU A 75 2.56 2.65 3.89
CA LEU A 75 1.84 2.59 5.17
C LEU A 75 0.60 3.48 5.15
N ALA A 76 0.77 4.73 4.72
CA ALA A 76 -0.29 5.74 4.72
C ALA A 76 -1.15 5.69 6.01
N MET A 77 -2.46 5.41 5.93
CA MET A 77 -3.32 5.23 7.11
C MET A 77 -3.41 3.78 7.62
N GLY A 78 -2.77 2.82 6.92
CA GLY A 78 -2.58 1.45 7.37
C GLY A 78 -3.68 0.46 7.00
N PHE A 79 -4.62 0.80 6.13
CA PHE A 79 -5.76 -0.07 5.81
C PHE A 79 -5.34 -1.38 5.14
N THR A 80 -4.40 -1.34 4.20
CA THR A 80 -3.83 -2.55 3.57
C THR A 80 -3.15 -3.45 4.61
N ALA A 81 -2.35 -2.86 5.50
CA ALA A 81 -1.66 -3.60 6.55
C ALA A 81 -2.63 -4.20 7.59
N ASP A 82 -3.66 -3.44 8.01
CA ASP A 82 -4.67 -3.90 8.96
C ASP A 82 -5.50 -5.05 8.37
N ALA A 83 -5.93 -4.91 7.11
CA ALA A 83 -6.65 -5.97 6.40
C ALA A 83 -5.80 -7.24 6.24
N ALA A 84 -4.48 -7.08 5.96
CA ALA A 84 -3.57 -8.21 5.88
C ALA A 84 -3.42 -8.94 7.22
N LEU A 85 -3.45 -8.25 8.36
CA LEU A 85 -3.45 -8.86 9.69
C LEU A 85 -4.72 -9.67 9.98
N GLY A 86 -5.81 -9.39 9.27
CA GLY A 86 -7.04 -10.19 9.36
C GLY A 86 -6.87 -11.63 8.85
N ASP A 87 -5.86 -11.91 8.03
CA ASP A 87 -5.51 -13.28 7.63
C ASP A 87 -4.65 -13.93 8.72
N HIS A 88 -5.22 -14.93 9.41
CA HIS A 88 -4.58 -15.64 10.52
C HIS A 88 -3.25 -16.33 10.17
N ARG A 89 -2.94 -16.48 8.87
CA ARG A 89 -1.67 -17.04 8.39
C ARG A 89 -0.53 -16.02 8.46
N VAL A 90 -0.81 -14.72 8.52
CA VAL A 90 0.22 -13.66 8.56
C VAL A 90 0.95 -13.69 9.90
N ALA A 91 2.14 -14.26 9.91
CA ALA A 91 3.00 -14.38 11.09
C ALA A 91 4.01 -13.24 11.19
N HIS A 92 4.46 -12.73 10.04
CA HIS A 92 5.45 -11.65 9.96
C HIS A 92 5.07 -10.69 8.83
N MET A 93 4.99 -9.41 9.14
CA MET A 93 4.70 -8.36 8.18
C MET A 93 5.69 -7.22 8.32
N LEU A 94 6.37 -6.88 7.22
CA LEU A 94 7.12 -5.64 7.08
C LEU A 94 6.25 -4.63 6.35
N VAL A 95 6.12 -3.44 6.91
CA VAL A 95 5.46 -2.31 6.24
C VAL A 95 6.52 -1.27 5.93
N VAL A 96 6.82 -1.12 4.64
CA VAL A 96 7.86 -0.20 4.15
C VAL A 96 7.22 1.16 3.88
N GLU A 97 7.71 2.19 4.57
CA GLU A 97 7.23 3.56 4.42
C GLU A 97 8.42 4.52 4.31
N LYS A 98 8.38 5.39 3.31
CA LYS A 98 9.44 6.36 3.05
C LYS A 98 9.38 7.58 3.96
N LEU A 99 8.18 7.94 4.40
CA LEU A 99 7.92 9.18 5.14
C LEU A 99 7.93 8.91 6.64
N ALA A 100 9.04 9.23 7.30
CA ALA A 100 9.19 9.08 8.75
C ALA A 100 8.03 9.70 9.56
N PRO A 101 7.44 10.87 9.18
CA PRO A 101 6.24 11.39 9.85
C PRO A 101 5.07 10.42 9.87
N VAL A 102 4.81 9.69 8.78
CA VAL A 102 3.71 8.70 8.71
C VAL A 102 3.93 7.59 9.73
N ILE A 103 5.16 7.09 9.83
CA ILE A 103 5.53 6.08 10.83
C ILE A 103 5.35 6.62 12.25
N SER A 104 5.75 7.87 12.53
CA SER A 104 5.57 8.47 13.85
C SER A 104 4.10 8.67 14.20
N TRP A 105 3.26 9.10 13.27
CA TRP A 105 1.82 9.26 13.49
C TRP A 105 1.15 7.94 13.92
N HIS A 106 1.57 6.82 13.34
CA HIS A 106 1.11 5.50 13.77
C HIS A 106 1.59 5.17 15.20
N LYS A 107 2.88 5.36 15.50
CA LYS A 107 3.45 5.08 16.82
C LYS A 107 2.83 5.95 17.92
N ASP A 108 2.56 7.22 17.61
CA ASP A 108 1.96 8.18 18.53
C ASP A 108 0.43 8.00 18.66
N GLY A 109 -0.18 7.25 17.75
CA GLY A 109 -1.63 6.98 17.73
C GLY A 109 -2.45 8.18 17.25
N LEU A 110 -1.88 9.00 16.38
CA LEU A 110 -2.58 10.10 15.71
C LEU A 110 -3.48 9.60 14.59
N ILE A 111 -3.17 8.45 14.02
CA ILE A 111 -3.98 7.76 13.00
C ILE A 111 -4.82 6.67 13.68
N PRO A 112 -6.08 6.45 13.27
CA PRO A 112 -6.99 5.50 13.95
C PRO A 112 -6.42 4.09 14.09
N LEU A 113 -5.78 3.53 13.06
CA LEU A 113 -5.16 2.20 13.07
C LEU A 113 -3.75 2.18 13.68
N GLY A 114 -3.21 3.36 14.05
CA GLY A 114 -1.81 3.50 14.45
C GLY A 114 -1.39 2.58 15.58
N LYS A 115 -2.12 2.56 16.67
CA LYS A 115 -1.82 1.70 17.85
C LYS A 115 -2.00 0.22 17.53
N THR A 116 -3.01 -0.15 16.76
CA THR A 116 -3.26 -1.53 16.34
C THR A 116 -2.07 -2.08 15.57
N LEU A 117 -1.54 -1.33 14.61
CA LEU A 117 -0.42 -1.75 13.79
C LEU A 117 0.91 -1.66 14.55
N SER A 118 1.20 -0.52 15.19
CA SER A 118 2.52 -0.28 15.81
C SER A 118 2.79 -1.14 17.04
N GLN A 119 1.75 -1.65 17.70
CA GLN A 119 1.89 -2.51 18.89
C GLN A 119 1.72 -4.01 18.56
N ASN A 120 1.40 -4.37 17.32
CA ASN A 120 1.24 -5.76 16.94
C ASN A 120 2.62 -6.42 16.78
N PRO A 121 2.91 -7.53 17.49
CA PRO A 121 4.22 -8.19 17.43
C PRO A 121 4.54 -8.80 16.07
N SER A 122 3.55 -9.03 15.22
CA SER A 122 3.74 -9.53 13.84
C SER A 122 4.09 -8.42 12.86
N VAL A 123 3.99 -7.13 13.24
CA VAL A 123 4.21 -5.98 12.37
C VAL A 123 5.50 -5.27 12.72
N ARG A 124 6.28 -4.96 11.70
CA ARG A 124 7.45 -4.09 11.81
C ARG A 124 7.43 -3.01 10.74
N PHE A 125 7.44 -1.76 11.14
CA PHE A 125 7.62 -0.64 10.23
C PHE A 125 9.10 -0.51 9.84
N VAL A 126 9.35 -0.39 8.55
CA VAL A 126 10.67 -0.19 7.96
C VAL A 126 10.67 1.16 7.24
N GLU A 127 11.44 2.12 7.77
CA GLU A 127 11.66 3.39 7.08
C GLU A 127 12.56 3.17 5.88
N GLY A 128 12.05 3.39 4.66
CA GLY A 128 12.82 3.17 3.44
C GLY A 128 12.02 3.42 2.17
N ASP A 129 12.75 3.52 1.08
CA ASP A 129 12.16 3.63 -0.25
C ASP A 129 11.89 2.23 -0.81
N PHE A 130 10.60 1.85 -0.92
CA PHE A 130 10.18 0.55 -1.41
C PHE A 130 10.78 0.22 -2.78
N PHE A 131 10.80 1.19 -3.71
CA PHE A 131 11.29 0.95 -5.07
C PHE A 131 12.80 0.72 -5.11
N ALA A 132 13.56 1.47 -4.31
CA ALA A 132 14.99 1.25 -4.16
C ALA A 132 15.30 -0.11 -3.51
N MET A 133 14.51 -0.50 -2.49
CA MET A 133 14.64 -1.81 -1.83
C MET A 133 14.30 -2.96 -2.78
N ALA A 134 13.23 -2.81 -3.58
CA ALA A 134 12.85 -3.79 -4.61
C ALA A 134 13.92 -3.96 -5.71
N ASP A 135 14.65 -2.88 -6.04
CA ASP A 135 15.75 -2.90 -7.01
C ASP A 135 17.01 -3.54 -6.45
N SER A 136 17.22 -3.48 -5.14
CA SER A 136 18.42 -3.95 -4.45
C SER A 136 18.49 -5.49 -4.38
N GLU A 137 19.70 -6.03 -4.12
CA GLU A 137 19.86 -7.44 -3.80
C GLU A 137 19.57 -7.75 -2.32
N TRP A 138 19.58 -6.72 -1.46
CA TRP A 138 19.37 -6.83 -0.02
C TRP A 138 17.89 -7.07 0.33
N GLY A 139 16.97 -6.49 -0.47
CA GLY A 139 15.52 -6.64 -0.30
C GLY A 139 14.93 -5.73 0.78
N PHE A 140 13.86 -6.19 1.43
CA PHE A 140 12.99 -5.36 2.27
C PHE A 140 13.30 -5.45 3.78
N ASP A 141 14.07 -6.43 4.21
CA ASP A 141 14.42 -6.58 5.62
C ASP A 141 15.85 -6.08 5.90
N PRO A 142 16.00 -4.92 6.59
CA PRO A 142 17.33 -4.38 6.87
C PRO A 142 18.19 -5.26 7.81
N ASP A 143 17.55 -6.22 8.50
CA ASP A 143 18.25 -7.13 9.43
C ASP A 143 18.51 -8.50 8.81
N LYS A 144 17.96 -8.79 7.61
CA LYS A 144 18.05 -10.11 6.96
C LYS A 144 18.17 -9.96 5.44
N ASP A 145 19.39 -9.80 4.99
CA ASP A 145 19.70 -9.70 3.56
C ASP A 145 19.09 -10.84 2.73
N GLY A 146 18.47 -10.48 1.63
CA GLY A 146 17.90 -11.43 0.68
C GLY A 146 16.71 -12.23 1.21
N GLN A 147 16.08 -11.82 2.31
CA GLN A 147 14.85 -12.46 2.79
C GLN A 147 13.79 -12.47 1.71
N LYS A 148 13.11 -13.61 1.56
CA LYS A 148 12.01 -13.80 0.60
C LYS A 148 10.67 -13.89 1.31
N PHE A 149 9.63 -13.43 0.61
CA PHE A 149 8.29 -13.26 1.15
C PHE A 149 7.26 -14.10 0.39
N ASP A 150 6.18 -14.47 1.08
CA ASP A 150 5.05 -15.20 0.51
C ASP A 150 4.12 -14.26 -0.27
N ALA A 151 4.03 -13.00 0.16
CA ALA A 151 3.30 -11.96 -0.55
C ALA A 151 4.01 -10.61 -0.45
N ILE A 152 3.93 -9.82 -1.51
CA ILE A 152 4.30 -8.41 -1.56
C ILE A 152 3.08 -7.64 -2.05
N LEU A 153 2.53 -6.77 -1.21
CA LEU A 153 1.36 -5.94 -1.46
C LEU A 153 1.82 -4.49 -1.65
N LEU A 154 1.63 -3.92 -2.82
CA LEU A 154 2.12 -2.57 -3.15
C LEU A 154 0.96 -1.57 -3.28
N ASP A 155 1.01 -0.53 -2.45
CA ASP A 155 0.01 0.52 -2.31
C ASP A 155 0.70 1.89 -2.15
N ILE A 156 1.34 2.38 -3.22
CA ILE A 156 2.11 3.64 -3.19
C ILE A 156 1.69 4.58 -4.31
N ASP A 157 1.88 4.18 -5.58
CA ASP A 157 1.59 5.02 -6.74
C ASP A 157 0.11 4.94 -7.14
N HIS A 158 -0.40 5.97 -7.80
CA HIS A 158 -1.80 6.00 -8.22
C HIS A 158 -2.14 4.92 -9.24
N SER A 159 -1.21 4.61 -10.14
CA SER A 159 -1.35 3.51 -11.11
C SER A 159 0.01 3.17 -11.72
N PRO A 160 0.13 2.06 -12.48
CA PRO A 160 1.36 1.71 -13.17
C PRO A 160 1.89 2.76 -14.15
N ASP A 161 1.05 3.70 -14.58
CA ASP A 161 1.39 4.78 -15.51
C ASP A 161 1.33 6.18 -14.87
N PHE A 162 0.85 6.30 -13.63
CA PHE A 162 0.78 7.55 -12.89
C PHE A 162 1.48 7.42 -11.52
N HIS A 163 2.72 7.91 -11.44
CA HIS A 163 3.63 7.72 -10.33
C HIS A 163 3.76 8.98 -9.47
N LEU A 164 3.92 8.81 -8.17
CA LEU A 164 4.24 9.90 -7.24
C LEU A 164 5.62 10.51 -7.50
N ALA A 165 6.54 9.75 -8.09
CA ALA A 165 7.84 10.25 -8.50
C ALA A 165 8.31 9.63 -9.83
N PRO A 166 9.00 10.41 -10.70
CA PRO A 166 9.52 9.89 -11.96
C PRO A 166 10.48 8.68 -11.80
N SER A 167 11.17 8.59 -10.67
CA SER A 167 12.07 7.47 -10.35
C SER A 167 11.36 6.12 -10.24
N HIS A 168 10.05 6.08 -10.01
CA HIS A 168 9.26 4.85 -9.86
C HIS A 168 8.98 4.18 -11.20
N GLN A 169 9.05 4.92 -12.33
CA GLN A 169 8.71 4.42 -13.67
C GLN A 169 9.44 3.12 -14.03
N GLY A 170 10.73 3.00 -13.67
CA GLY A 170 11.55 1.82 -13.96
C GLY A 170 11.06 0.54 -13.26
N PHE A 171 10.42 0.66 -12.11
CA PHE A 171 9.86 -0.45 -11.37
C PHE A 171 8.73 -1.16 -12.14
N TYR A 172 7.87 -0.40 -12.79
CA TYR A 172 6.71 -0.92 -13.54
C TYR A 172 7.08 -1.50 -14.91
N GLN A 173 8.36 -1.44 -15.29
CA GLN A 173 8.85 -2.11 -16.51
C GLN A 173 9.21 -3.58 -16.23
N GLN A 174 9.33 -4.38 -17.29
CA GLN A 174 9.68 -5.80 -17.17
C GLN A 174 10.94 -6.04 -16.32
N SER A 175 11.97 -5.20 -16.45
CA SER A 175 13.20 -5.33 -15.69
C SER A 175 13.01 -5.06 -14.20
N GLY A 176 12.22 -4.04 -13.82
CA GLY A 176 11.91 -3.73 -12.43
C GLY A 176 11.06 -4.81 -11.77
N LEU A 177 10.02 -5.29 -12.49
CA LEU A 177 9.18 -6.40 -12.02
C LEU A 177 9.98 -7.71 -11.86
N ALA A 178 10.97 -7.97 -12.76
CA ALA A 178 11.86 -9.12 -12.62
C ALA A 178 12.77 -9.02 -11.38
N LYS A 179 13.19 -7.80 -11.00
CA LYS A 179 13.95 -7.57 -9.77
C LYS A 179 13.06 -7.77 -8.54
N LEU A 180 11.85 -7.23 -8.53
CA LEU A 180 10.88 -7.47 -7.46
C LEU A 180 10.63 -8.96 -7.25
N LYS A 181 10.42 -9.74 -8.33
CA LYS A 181 10.17 -11.18 -8.25
C LYS A 181 11.25 -11.96 -7.48
N ARG A 182 12.51 -11.48 -7.47
CA ARG A 182 13.60 -12.13 -6.73
C ARG A 182 13.34 -12.18 -5.22
N HIS A 183 12.53 -11.25 -4.68
CA HIS A 183 12.17 -11.16 -3.27
C HIS A 183 10.97 -12.02 -2.90
N LEU A 184 10.32 -12.66 -3.88
CA LEU A 184 9.26 -13.63 -3.63
C LEU A 184 9.82 -15.04 -3.43
N ARG A 185 9.19 -15.80 -2.55
CA ARG A 185 9.36 -17.25 -2.45
C ARG A 185 8.81 -17.93 -3.71
N PRO A 186 9.19 -19.19 -4.00
CA PRO A 186 8.49 -19.97 -5.02
C PRO A 186 6.98 -19.98 -4.76
N ASN A 187 6.18 -19.65 -5.77
CA ASN A 187 4.73 -19.46 -5.71
C ASN A 187 4.27 -18.29 -4.79
N GLY A 188 5.16 -17.37 -4.46
CA GLY A 188 4.80 -16.13 -3.79
C GLY A 188 4.04 -15.19 -4.71
N VAL A 189 3.22 -14.32 -4.14
CA VAL A 189 2.30 -13.42 -4.84
C VAL A 189 2.78 -11.98 -4.78
N PHE A 190 2.79 -11.31 -5.91
CA PHE A 190 2.82 -9.87 -6.00
C PHE A 190 1.42 -9.35 -6.26
N ALA A 191 0.94 -8.43 -5.42
CA ALA A 191 -0.31 -7.72 -5.61
C ALA A 191 -0.06 -6.21 -5.62
N LEU A 192 -0.69 -5.52 -6.57
CA LEU A 192 -0.54 -4.08 -6.78
C LEU A 192 -1.90 -3.41 -6.85
N TRP A 193 -2.10 -2.37 -6.06
CA TRP A 193 -3.24 -1.49 -6.16
C TRP A 193 -3.11 -0.48 -7.31
N SER A 194 -4.24 -0.13 -7.93
CA SER A 194 -4.32 0.93 -8.93
C SER A 194 -5.66 1.67 -8.82
N ASN A 195 -5.59 2.99 -8.87
CA ASN A 195 -6.76 3.86 -8.92
C ASN A 195 -7.53 3.76 -10.25
N ASP A 196 -6.92 3.20 -11.27
CA ASP A 196 -7.48 3.07 -12.61
C ASP A 196 -8.18 1.72 -12.81
N PRO A 197 -9.14 1.61 -13.73
CA PRO A 197 -9.66 0.33 -14.19
C PRO A 197 -8.56 -0.59 -14.73
N PRO A 198 -8.82 -1.92 -14.85
CA PRO A 198 -7.82 -2.88 -15.30
C PRO A 198 -7.19 -2.51 -16.66
N ASP A 199 -5.85 -2.40 -16.69
CA ASP A 199 -5.08 -2.19 -17.92
C ASP A 199 -4.51 -3.51 -18.45
N ARG A 200 -4.92 -3.90 -19.66
CA ARG A 200 -4.46 -5.12 -20.33
C ARG A 200 -2.97 -5.05 -20.67
N VAL A 201 -2.44 -3.88 -21.00
CA VAL A 201 -1.02 -3.71 -21.34
C VAL A 201 -0.15 -4.03 -20.15
N PHE A 202 -0.55 -3.57 -18.95
CA PHE A 202 0.18 -3.87 -17.73
C PHE A 202 0.03 -5.34 -17.32
N VAL A 203 -1.14 -5.96 -17.50
CA VAL A 203 -1.31 -7.41 -17.29
C VAL A 203 -0.37 -8.22 -18.17
N GLU A 204 -0.25 -7.88 -19.47
CA GLU A 204 0.70 -8.58 -20.36
C GLU A 204 2.16 -8.34 -19.97
N ARG A 205 2.48 -7.15 -19.43
CA ARG A 205 3.81 -6.86 -18.87
C ARG A 205 4.11 -7.74 -17.65
N LEU A 206 3.14 -7.92 -16.76
CA LEU A 206 3.26 -8.85 -15.62
C LEU A 206 3.47 -10.29 -16.09
N LYS A 207 2.72 -10.76 -17.11
CA LYS A 207 2.85 -12.10 -17.69
C LYS A 207 4.21 -12.33 -18.35
N SER A 208 4.90 -11.27 -18.78
CA SER A 208 6.27 -11.41 -19.31
C SER A 208 7.30 -11.77 -18.23
N VAL A 209 6.94 -11.64 -16.95
CA VAL A 209 7.80 -11.91 -15.78
C VAL A 209 7.28 -13.05 -14.94
N PHE A 210 5.96 -13.10 -14.71
CA PHE A 210 5.28 -14.08 -13.85
C PHE A 210 4.60 -15.15 -14.70
N GLN A 211 4.35 -16.33 -14.09
CA GLN A 211 3.66 -17.42 -14.80
C GLN A 211 2.17 -17.12 -15.00
N HIS A 212 1.57 -16.47 -14.02
CA HIS A 212 0.19 -16.01 -14.04
C HIS A 212 0.11 -14.56 -13.65
N ALA A 213 -0.73 -13.82 -14.34
CA ALA A 213 -1.10 -12.46 -13.96
C ALA A 213 -2.51 -12.15 -14.44
N GLU A 214 -3.23 -11.46 -13.59
CA GLU A 214 -4.58 -10.98 -13.83
C GLU A 214 -4.83 -9.64 -13.15
N ALA A 215 -5.93 -8.98 -13.49
CA ALA A 215 -6.42 -7.82 -12.79
C ALA A 215 -7.84 -8.09 -12.30
N VAL A 216 -8.08 -7.82 -11.02
CA VAL A 216 -9.40 -7.90 -10.37
C VAL A 216 -9.98 -6.51 -10.30
N GLU A 217 -11.20 -6.34 -10.80
CA GLU A 217 -11.92 -5.08 -10.78
C GLU A 217 -12.59 -4.90 -9.41
N ILE A 218 -12.31 -3.77 -8.76
CA ILE A 218 -12.90 -3.41 -7.46
C ILE A 218 -13.87 -2.26 -7.68
N VAL A 219 -15.17 -2.54 -7.56
CA VAL A 219 -16.24 -1.56 -7.79
C VAL A 219 -16.90 -1.22 -6.47
N PHE A 220 -16.99 0.08 -6.16
CA PHE A 220 -17.71 0.57 -5.00
C PHE A 220 -18.48 1.86 -5.34
N HIS A 221 -19.53 2.14 -4.58
CA HIS A 221 -20.29 3.35 -4.74
C HIS A 221 -19.57 4.55 -4.12
N ASN A 222 -19.37 5.62 -4.89
CA ASN A 222 -18.87 6.90 -4.38
C ASN A 222 -20.06 7.85 -4.13
N PRO A 223 -20.48 8.03 -2.87
CA PRO A 223 -21.65 8.85 -2.54
C PRO A 223 -21.41 10.35 -2.79
N LEU A 224 -20.17 10.82 -2.91
CA LEU A 224 -19.86 12.21 -3.24
C LEU A 224 -20.06 12.51 -4.72
N GLN A 225 -19.90 11.51 -5.59
CA GLN A 225 -20.06 11.61 -7.03
C GLN A 225 -21.36 10.94 -7.51
N GLU A 226 -22.10 10.28 -6.62
CA GLU A 226 -23.35 9.54 -6.90
C GLU A 226 -23.20 8.52 -8.05
N ARG A 227 -22.03 7.92 -8.18
CA ARG A 227 -21.71 6.91 -9.20
C ARG A 227 -20.82 5.81 -8.66
N ALA A 228 -20.81 4.69 -9.37
CA ALA A 228 -19.83 3.65 -9.16
C ALA A 228 -18.43 4.17 -9.51
N PHE A 229 -17.45 3.79 -8.70
CA PHE A 229 -16.03 4.02 -8.93
C PHE A 229 -15.37 2.66 -9.13
N THR A 230 -14.46 2.56 -10.08
CA THR A 230 -13.77 1.33 -10.42
C THR A 230 -12.28 1.52 -10.24
N GLN A 231 -11.70 0.66 -9.43
CA GLN A 231 -10.25 0.56 -9.22
C GLN A 231 -9.82 -0.88 -9.52
N SER A 232 -8.54 -1.18 -9.52
CA SER A 232 -8.09 -2.54 -9.81
C SER A 232 -6.97 -3.00 -8.87
N ILE A 233 -6.95 -4.32 -8.66
CA ILE A 233 -5.86 -5.03 -8.03
C ILE A 233 -5.25 -5.95 -9.06
N TYR A 234 -3.96 -5.76 -9.35
CA TYR A 234 -3.19 -6.68 -10.18
C TYR A 234 -2.58 -7.77 -9.31
N LEU A 235 -2.73 -9.02 -9.74
CA LEU A 235 -2.17 -10.20 -9.09
C LEU A 235 -1.19 -10.87 -10.02
N ALA A 236 0.00 -11.26 -9.52
CA ALA A 236 1.01 -11.95 -10.31
C ALA A 236 1.79 -12.97 -9.47
N HIS A 237 1.98 -14.21 -9.97
CA HIS A 237 2.68 -15.30 -9.30
C HIS A 237 3.30 -16.31 -10.27
#